data_3db58bfc27298e07a6ffa2fd132ece54
#
_entry.id   3db58bfc27298e07a6ffa2fd132ece54
#
_cell.length_a   1.000
_cell.length_b   1.000
_cell.length_c   1.000
_cell.angle_alpha   90.00
_cell.angle_beta   90.00
_cell.angle_gamma   90.00
#
_symmetry.space_group_name_H-M   'P 1'
#
loop_
_entity.id
_entity.type
_entity.pdbx_description
1 polymer ?
#
loop_
_entity_poly.entity_id
_entity_poly.type
_entity_poly.pdbx_seq_one_letter_code
_entity_poly.pdbx_strand_id
1 'polypeptide(L)'
;MTNRAPSDPSAHAASGAPTITATADRVVSGAGFLPGHKVTICVTYIAEDISDYLDYTADLSGYLHAELPPSPAPGALHITATDHRADPDGACGLLWSNTETLRACNP
;
A
#
# COMPACT_ATOMS: atom_id res chain seq x y z
N MET A 1 -18.91 -4.12 23.81
CA MET A 1 -18.36 -4.04 23.67
C MET A 1 -18.00 -3.79 23.43
N THR A 2 -18.17 -3.57 23.20
CA THR A 2 -17.65 -3.36 22.88
C THR A 2 -17.04 -3.22 22.52
N ASN A 3 -17.04 -3.11 22.17
CA ASN A 3 -16.27 -3.10 21.73
C ASN A 3 -15.77 -2.95 21.43
N ARG A 4 -15.71 -2.83 21.01
CA ARG A 4 -15.05 -2.70 20.65
C ARG A 4 -14.47 -2.27 20.64
N ALA A 5 -14.56 -2.06 20.65
CA ALA A 5 -13.85 -1.75 20.60
C ALA A 5 -13.30 -1.53 20.39
N PRO A 6 -13.23 -1.38 20.29
CA PRO A 6 -12.32 -1.11 19.96
C PRO A 6 -11.54 -1.04 19.94
N SER A 7 -11.81 -1.06 20.09
CA SER A 7 -10.87 -0.90 19.63
C SER A 7 -9.46 -1.04 19.89
N ASP A 8 -8.86 -1.99 19.88
CA ASP A 8 -7.43 -2.09 19.96
C ASP A 8 -6.84 -1.84 18.58
N PRO A 9 -6.14 -0.72 18.37
CA PRO A 9 -5.61 -0.42 17.05
C PRO A 9 -4.64 -1.46 16.53
N SER A 10 -3.87 -2.10 17.40
CA SER A 10 -2.94 -3.13 16.97
C SER A 10 -3.66 -4.35 16.43
N ALA A 11 -4.67 -4.81 17.13
CA ALA A 11 -5.43 -5.95 16.66
C ALA A 11 -6.17 -5.61 15.38
N HIS A 12 -6.64 -4.39 15.27
CA HIS A 12 -7.31 -3.92 14.08
C HIS A 12 -6.36 -3.92 12.89
N ALA A 13 -5.15 -3.40 13.09
CA ALA A 13 -4.15 -3.36 12.03
C ALA A 13 -3.75 -4.76 11.60
N ALA A 14 -3.69 -5.70 12.55
CA ALA A 14 -3.31 -7.07 12.23
C ALA A 14 -4.38 -7.81 11.46
N SER A 15 -5.66 -7.43 11.63
CA SER A 15 -6.75 -8.14 10.99
C SER A 15 -7.34 -7.40 9.79
N GLY A 16 -7.15 -6.10 9.73
CA GLY A 16 -7.71 -5.29 8.65
C GLY A 16 -6.72 -5.07 7.53
N ALA A 17 -7.20 -4.48 6.46
CA ALA A 17 -6.35 -4.13 5.34
C ALA A 17 -5.37 -3.04 5.76
N PRO A 18 -4.14 -3.09 5.26
CA PRO A 18 -3.21 -1.99 5.50
C PRO A 18 -3.65 -0.72 4.79
N THR A 19 -3.14 0.41 5.24
CA THR A 19 -3.44 1.70 4.62
C THR A 19 -2.16 2.36 4.19
N ILE A 20 -2.23 3.10 3.09
CA ILE A 20 -1.09 3.85 2.58
C ILE A 20 -1.51 5.28 2.27
N THR A 21 -0.52 6.18 2.29
CA THR A 21 -0.63 7.52 1.75
C THR A 21 0.55 7.73 0.82
N ALA A 22 0.37 8.58 -0.18
CA ALA A 22 1.42 8.89 -1.12
C ALA A 22 1.51 10.40 -1.31
N THR A 23 2.74 10.90 -1.36
CA THR A 23 2.97 12.33 -1.52
C THR A 23 3.41 12.65 -2.94
N ALA A 24 3.36 13.94 -3.28
CA ALA A 24 3.71 14.38 -4.62
C ALA A 24 5.16 14.08 -5.00
N ASP A 25 6.04 13.95 -4.02
CA ASP A 25 7.43 13.58 -4.27
C ASP A 25 7.64 12.06 -4.29
N ARG A 26 6.56 11.32 -4.45
CA ARG A 26 6.59 9.88 -4.68
C ARG A 26 7.07 9.07 -3.49
N VAL A 27 6.75 9.54 -2.30
CA VAL A 27 7.02 8.79 -1.08
C VAL A 27 5.72 8.14 -0.63
N VAL A 28 5.77 6.83 -0.43
CA VAL A 28 4.63 6.05 0.04
C VAL A 28 4.89 5.68 1.49
N SER A 29 3.96 6.05 2.35
CA SER A 29 4.00 5.68 3.76
C SER A 29 2.79 4.84 4.08
N GLY A 30 2.95 3.86 4.93
CA GLY A 30 1.82 3.00 5.26
C GLY A 30 1.93 2.38 6.62
N ALA A 31 0.83 1.78 7.04
CA ALA A 31 0.73 1.11 8.33
C ALA A 31 -0.22 -0.06 8.21
N GLY A 32 -0.16 -0.96 9.18
CA GLY A 32 -1.05 -2.11 9.20
C GLY A 32 -0.52 -3.29 8.41
N PHE A 33 0.72 -3.22 7.95
CA PHE A 33 1.36 -4.36 7.28
C PHE A 33 1.86 -5.37 8.30
N LEU A 34 2.07 -6.59 7.85
CA LEU A 34 2.67 -7.60 8.71
C LEU A 34 4.11 -7.19 9.03
N PRO A 35 4.47 -7.13 10.32
CA PRO A 35 5.81 -6.66 10.69
C PRO A 35 6.91 -7.49 10.06
N GLY A 36 7.90 -6.81 9.48
CA GLY A 36 9.05 -7.46 8.90
C GLY A 36 8.82 -8.19 7.60
N HIS A 37 7.60 -8.13 7.06
CA HIS A 37 7.25 -8.84 5.84
C HIS A 37 7.54 -8.02 4.60
N LYS A 38 7.72 -8.72 3.49
CA LYS A 38 7.87 -8.08 2.20
C LYS A 38 6.54 -7.43 1.82
N VAL A 39 6.62 -6.21 1.34
CA VAL A 39 5.47 -5.48 0.84
C VAL A 39 5.71 -5.19 -0.63
N THR A 40 4.78 -5.58 -1.47
CA THR A 40 4.86 -5.27 -2.89
C THR A 40 3.94 -4.09 -3.18
N ILE A 41 4.52 -3.05 -3.76
CA ILE A 41 3.76 -1.88 -4.20
C ILE A 41 3.50 -2.02 -5.67
N CYS A 42 2.23 -1.95 -6.04
CA CYS A 42 1.82 -1.95 -7.44
C CYS A 42 1.57 -0.51 -7.87
N VAL A 43 2.30 -0.06 -8.87
CA VAL A 43 2.15 1.27 -9.44
C VAL A 43 1.62 1.10 -10.85
N THR A 44 0.43 1.61 -11.09
CA THR A 44 -0.20 1.51 -12.42
C THR A 44 -0.17 2.89 -13.08
N TYR A 45 0.49 2.96 -14.21
CA TYR A 45 0.57 4.17 -15.03
C TYR A 45 -0.64 4.16 -15.95
N ILE A 46 -1.62 4.99 -15.63
CA ILE A 46 -2.95 4.86 -16.23
C ILE A 46 -2.91 5.12 -17.73
N ALA A 47 -2.21 6.15 -18.16
CA ALA A 47 -2.16 6.48 -19.59
C ALA A 47 -1.46 5.41 -20.42
N GLU A 48 -0.52 4.70 -19.82
CA GLU A 48 0.23 3.66 -20.51
C GLU A 48 -0.36 2.28 -20.33
N ASP A 49 -1.27 2.14 -19.40
CA ASP A 49 -1.86 0.85 -19.04
C ASP A 49 -0.78 -0.17 -18.67
N ILE A 50 0.19 0.28 -17.89
CA ILE A 50 1.33 -0.52 -17.47
C ILE A 50 1.40 -0.49 -15.95
N SER A 51 1.70 -1.64 -15.36
CA SER A 51 1.90 -1.75 -13.91
C SER A 51 3.30 -2.23 -13.62
N ASP A 52 3.91 -1.60 -12.63
CA ASP A 52 5.17 -2.05 -12.06
C ASP A 52 4.93 -2.56 -10.66
N TYR A 53 5.71 -3.56 -10.27
CA TYR A 53 5.64 -4.15 -8.93
C TYR A 53 6.98 -3.95 -8.28
N LEU A 54 6.98 -3.25 -7.14
CA LEU A 54 8.21 -2.89 -6.45
C LEU A 54 8.16 -3.47 -5.04
N ASP A 55 9.23 -4.11 -4.63
CA ASP A 55 9.26 -4.80 -3.34
C ASP A 55 10.01 -3.97 -2.32
N TYR A 56 9.42 -3.88 -1.14
CA TYR A 56 9.98 -3.20 0.02
C TYR A 56 9.74 -4.09 1.23
N THR A 57 10.20 -3.67 2.39
CA THR A 57 9.99 -4.43 3.61
C THR A 57 9.40 -3.52 4.67
N ALA A 58 8.31 -3.97 5.29
CA ALA A 58 7.74 -3.27 6.43
C ALA A 58 8.66 -3.42 7.63
N ASP A 59 8.68 -2.41 8.50
CA ASP A 59 9.49 -2.50 9.69
C ASP A 59 8.82 -3.40 10.73
N LEU A 60 9.43 -3.52 11.90
CA LEU A 60 8.93 -4.43 12.92
C LEU A 60 7.66 -3.93 13.59
N SER A 61 7.25 -2.71 13.30
CA SER A 61 5.98 -2.16 13.77
C SER A 61 4.89 -2.20 12.70
N GLY A 62 5.21 -2.74 11.53
CA GLY A 62 4.24 -2.81 10.44
C GLY A 62 4.11 -1.53 9.65
N TYR A 63 5.02 -0.60 9.82
CA TYR A 63 5.04 0.63 9.04
C TYR A 63 5.87 0.47 7.79
N LEU A 64 5.47 1.17 6.76
CA LEU A 64 6.18 1.16 5.50
C LEU A 64 6.60 2.58 5.15
N HIS A 65 7.82 2.71 4.65
CA HIS A 65 8.30 3.95 4.07
C HIS A 65 9.03 3.58 2.78
N ALA A 66 8.51 4.04 1.66
CA ALA A 66 9.06 3.66 0.37
C ALA A 66 9.19 4.88 -0.52
N GLU A 67 10.36 5.05 -1.11
CA GLU A 67 10.59 6.10 -2.08
C GLU A 67 10.52 5.45 -3.45
N LEU A 68 9.54 5.87 -4.23
CA LEU A 68 9.34 5.28 -5.55
C LEU A 68 10.31 5.88 -6.55
N PRO A 69 10.72 5.10 -7.56
CA PRO A 69 11.54 5.65 -8.63
C PRO A 69 10.76 6.70 -9.42
N PRO A 70 11.44 7.54 -10.19
CA PRO A 70 10.77 8.52 -11.02
C PRO A 70 9.81 7.86 -12.00
N SER A 71 8.72 8.56 -12.31
CA SER A 71 7.75 8.05 -13.25
C SER A 71 8.33 8.09 -14.67
N PRO A 72 8.18 7.01 -15.44
CA PRO A 72 8.65 7.02 -16.83
C PRO A 72 7.76 7.86 -17.75
N ALA A 73 6.55 8.20 -17.29
CA ALA A 73 5.61 8.91 -18.13
C ALA A 73 4.81 9.89 -17.28
N PRO A 74 4.36 10.99 -17.85
CA PRO A 74 3.49 11.91 -17.14
C PRO A 74 2.09 11.33 -17.02
N GLY A 75 1.29 11.93 -16.16
CA GLY A 75 -0.10 11.53 -16.00
C GLY A 75 -0.37 10.93 -14.65
N ALA A 76 -1.56 10.42 -14.50
CA ALA A 76 -1.99 9.87 -13.23
C ALA A 76 -1.47 8.46 -13.04
N LEU A 77 -1.19 8.11 -11.79
CA LEU A 77 -0.88 6.75 -11.42
C LEU A 77 -1.69 6.33 -10.22
N HIS A 78 -1.98 5.05 -10.15
CA HIS A 78 -2.61 4.43 -8.99
C HIS A 78 -1.57 3.62 -8.25
N ILE A 79 -1.59 3.69 -6.93
CA ILE A 79 -0.63 3.01 -6.07
C ILE A 79 -1.41 2.22 -5.03
N THR A 80 -1.09 0.94 -4.92
CA THR A 80 -1.65 0.10 -3.87
C THR A 80 -0.56 -0.86 -3.40
N ALA A 81 -0.72 -1.46 -2.23
CA ALA A 81 0.33 -2.29 -1.65
C ALA A 81 -0.25 -3.51 -0.94
N THR A 82 0.51 -4.59 -0.95
CA THR A 82 0.12 -5.81 -0.25
C THR A 82 1.31 -6.40 0.47
N ASP A 83 1.06 -6.96 1.65
CA ASP A 83 2.08 -7.72 2.39
C ASP A 83 1.97 -9.21 2.10
N HIS A 84 1.21 -9.58 1.08
CA HIS A 84 1.04 -10.96 0.61
C HIS A 84 0.18 -11.83 1.51
N ARG A 85 -0.51 -11.24 2.50
CA ARG A 85 -1.49 -12.00 3.26
C ARG A 85 -2.71 -12.27 2.38
N ALA A 86 -3.36 -13.40 2.63
CA ALA A 86 -4.59 -13.71 1.91
C ALA A 86 -5.69 -12.75 2.33
N ASP A 87 -6.55 -12.42 1.39
CA ASP A 87 -7.71 -11.61 1.68
C ASP A 87 -8.75 -12.48 2.39
N PRO A 88 -9.09 -12.18 3.65
CA PRO A 88 -10.03 -13.03 4.38
C PRO A 88 -11.44 -12.97 3.82
N ASP A 89 -11.77 -11.92 3.09
CA ASP A 89 -13.10 -11.75 2.51
C ASP A 89 -13.16 -12.14 1.05
N GLY A 90 -12.02 -12.43 0.45
CA GLY A 90 -11.97 -12.78 -0.96
C GLY A 90 -11.90 -14.26 -1.17
N ALA A 91 -12.46 -14.73 -2.25
CA ALA A 91 -12.39 -16.14 -2.59
C ALA A 91 -10.97 -16.53 -2.93
N CYS A 92 -10.19 -15.62 -3.45
CA CYS A 92 -8.80 -15.86 -3.78
C CYS A 92 -8.12 -14.50 -3.87
N GLY A 93 -6.80 -14.53 -3.83
CA GLY A 93 -6.04 -13.32 -4.00
C GLY A 93 -5.51 -12.78 -2.69
N LEU A 94 -4.86 -11.67 -2.80
CA LEU A 94 -4.15 -11.05 -1.70
C LEU A 94 -4.93 -9.87 -1.16
N LEU A 95 -4.67 -9.55 0.10
CA LEU A 95 -5.26 -8.38 0.73
C LEU A 95 -4.43 -7.16 0.35
N TRP A 96 -5.05 -6.22 -0.35
CA TRP A 96 -4.41 -5.00 -0.80
C TRP A 96 -4.84 -3.82 0.06
N SER A 97 -3.97 -2.84 0.15
CA SER A 97 -4.29 -1.58 0.81
C SER A 97 -5.29 -0.78 -0.01
N ASN A 98 -5.68 0.37 0.54
CA ASN A 98 -6.39 1.36 -0.26
C ASN A 98 -5.54 1.76 -1.47
N THR A 99 -6.18 2.32 -2.47
CA THR A 99 -5.49 2.82 -3.65
C THR A 99 -5.33 4.33 -3.53
N GLU A 100 -4.10 4.79 -3.71
CA GLU A 100 -3.80 6.21 -3.75
C GLU A 100 -3.57 6.62 -5.19
N THR A 101 -3.99 7.83 -5.52
CA THR A 101 -3.79 8.37 -6.86
C THR A 101 -2.83 9.52 -6.79
N LEU A 102 -1.77 9.45 -7.58
CA LEU A 102 -0.84 10.55 -7.76
C LEU A 102 -0.89 10.97 -9.21
N ARG A 103 -0.62 12.25 -9.42
CA ARG A 103 -0.39 12.73 -10.78
C ARG A 103 1.10 12.97 -10.91
N ALA A 104 1.72 12.28 -11.85
CA ALA A 104 3.14 12.45 -12.07
C ALA A 104 3.38 13.90 -12.45
N CYS A 105 4.29 14.52 -11.73
CA CYS A 105 4.62 15.91 -11.97
C CYS A 105 5.22 16.04 -13.33
N ASN A 106 4.75 17.01 -14.02
CA ASN A 106 5.13 17.17 -15.39
C ASN A 106 5.40 18.64 -15.63
N PRO A 107 6.62 18.99 -15.81
CA PRO A 107 6.92 20.38 -16.07
C PRO A 107 6.20 20.90 -17.28
#